data_903b698015c58c344bfdca7aac81578a
#
_entry.id   903b698015c58c344bfdca7aac81578a
#
_cell.length_a   1.000
_cell.length_b   1.000
_cell.length_c   1.000
_cell.angle_alpha   90.00
_cell.angle_beta   90.00
_cell.angle_gamma   90.00
#
_symmetry.space_group_name_H-M   'P 1'
#
loop_
_entity.id
_entity.type
_entity.pdbx_description
1 polymer ?
#
loop_
_entity_poly.entity_id
_entity_poly.type
_entity_poly.pdbx_seq_one_letter_code
_entity_poly.pdbx_strand_id
1 'polypeptide(L)'
;MKKATTKGTEKDFNLAINNMKSIPGIPARAWVNKEGTKIVTLKWADTAIDTYCWLETTTTSSKSLNNAGYKLIAIDQKIYLLHRIVAKAWVSNPNNYPEVNHIDGNKLNNNADNLEWCTRSYNIRHAYANGLQTHTHTYKGRYVKSTSTYTAPDGTQTKMTYDEYLNIRRNHI
;
A
#
# COMPACT_ATOMS: atom_id res chain seq x y z
N MET A 1 -13.82 -0.97 12.12
CA MET A 1 -14.44 -0.47 10.87
C MET A 1 -15.94 -0.30 11.11
N LYS A 2 -16.51 0.85 10.75
CA LYS A 2 -17.95 1.02 10.69
C LYS A 2 -18.43 0.49 9.32
N LYS A 3 -19.48 -0.32 9.30
CA LYS A 3 -20.13 -0.84 8.11
C LYS A 3 -21.60 -0.43 8.18
N ALA A 4 -22.09 0.20 7.14
CA ALA A 4 -23.50 0.56 7.00
C ALA A 4 -24.03 -0.01 5.69
N THR A 5 -25.11 -0.80 5.77
CA THR A 5 -25.84 -1.26 4.60
C THR A 5 -26.92 -0.24 4.27
N THR A 6 -26.93 0.23 3.04
CA THR A 6 -27.86 1.25 2.54
C THR A 6 -28.64 0.67 1.36
N LYS A 7 -29.89 1.06 1.25
CA LYS A 7 -30.75 0.83 0.08
C LYS A 7 -31.21 2.16 -0.48
N GLY A 8 -31.31 2.27 -1.77
CA GLY A 8 -31.75 3.48 -2.45
C GLY A 8 -31.90 3.27 -3.94
N THR A 9 -32.14 4.35 -4.66
CA THR A 9 -32.26 4.40 -6.11
C THR A 9 -30.87 4.34 -6.78
N GLU A 10 -30.83 4.23 -8.10
CA GLU A 10 -29.59 4.36 -8.88
C GLU A 10 -28.92 5.71 -8.63
N LYS A 11 -29.69 6.78 -8.54
CA LYS A 11 -29.19 8.13 -8.24
C LYS A 11 -28.49 8.18 -6.88
N ASP A 12 -29.07 7.56 -5.86
CA ASP A 12 -28.49 7.52 -4.52
C ASP A 12 -27.20 6.70 -4.51
N PHE A 13 -27.18 5.57 -5.22
CA PHE A 13 -25.97 4.76 -5.36
C PHE A 13 -24.85 5.52 -6.10
N ASN A 14 -25.17 6.18 -7.22
CA ASN A 14 -24.21 6.98 -7.97
C ASN A 14 -23.65 8.14 -7.13
N LEU A 15 -24.47 8.74 -6.26
CA LEU A 15 -23.98 9.72 -5.30
C LEU A 15 -23.02 9.11 -4.26
N ALA A 16 -23.31 7.89 -3.80
CA ALA A 16 -22.46 7.17 -2.84
C ALA A 16 -21.06 6.87 -3.37
N ILE A 17 -20.92 6.61 -4.68
CA ILE A 17 -19.65 6.33 -5.38
C ILE A 17 -19.04 7.54 -6.08
N ASN A 18 -19.64 8.72 -5.94
CA ASN A 18 -19.12 9.95 -6.51
C ASN A 18 -17.66 10.18 -6.03
N ASN A 19 -16.77 10.58 -6.94
CA ASN A 19 -15.34 10.74 -6.70
C ASN A 19 -14.61 9.45 -6.23
N MET A 20 -15.16 8.28 -6.56
CA MET A 20 -14.55 6.98 -6.29
C MET A 20 -14.17 6.28 -7.60
N LYS A 21 -13.18 5.40 -7.57
CA LYS A 21 -12.83 4.53 -8.68
C LYS A 21 -13.16 3.08 -8.38
N SER A 22 -13.64 2.36 -9.39
CA SER A 22 -13.80 0.90 -9.31
C SER A 22 -12.45 0.22 -9.09
N ILE A 23 -12.46 -0.90 -8.36
CA ILE A 23 -11.25 -1.63 -7.98
C ILE A 23 -11.05 -2.78 -8.97
N PRO A 24 -10.03 -2.72 -9.86
CA PRO A 24 -9.77 -3.78 -10.82
C PRO A 24 -9.36 -5.10 -10.16
N GLY A 25 -9.79 -6.22 -10.75
CA GLY A 25 -9.38 -7.56 -10.32
C GLY A 25 -9.97 -8.04 -8.98
N ILE A 26 -11.03 -7.36 -8.51
CA ILE A 26 -11.86 -7.85 -7.40
C ILE A 26 -13.18 -8.35 -7.99
N PRO A 27 -13.63 -9.59 -7.67
CA PRO A 27 -14.88 -10.14 -8.20
C PRO A 27 -16.12 -9.33 -7.81
N ALA A 28 -16.11 -8.76 -6.61
CA ALA A 28 -17.19 -7.88 -6.13
C ALA A 28 -17.13 -6.51 -6.83
N ARG A 29 -18.28 -5.95 -7.20
CA ARG A 29 -18.37 -4.56 -7.66
C ARG A 29 -18.10 -3.63 -6.49
N ALA A 30 -16.89 -3.08 -6.43
CA ALA A 30 -16.41 -2.27 -5.33
C ALA A 30 -15.65 -1.03 -5.83
N TRP A 31 -15.78 0.07 -5.09
CA TRP A 31 -15.18 1.38 -5.36
C TRP A 31 -14.43 1.86 -4.13
N VAL A 32 -13.34 2.58 -4.35
CA VAL A 32 -12.53 3.18 -3.29
C VAL A 32 -12.27 4.65 -3.61
N ASN A 33 -12.32 5.51 -2.60
CA ASN A 33 -11.93 6.91 -2.73
C ASN A 33 -10.40 7.07 -2.76
N LYS A 34 -9.94 8.21 -3.24
CA LYS A 34 -8.51 8.50 -3.43
C LYS A 34 -7.71 8.43 -2.13
N GLU A 35 -8.27 8.86 -1.02
CA GLU A 35 -7.67 8.88 0.31
C GLU A 35 -7.61 7.48 0.96
N GLY A 36 -8.24 6.47 0.38
CA GLY A 36 -8.32 5.13 0.95
C GLY A 36 -9.12 5.07 2.26
N THR A 37 -10.00 6.04 2.52
CA THR A 37 -10.78 6.13 3.76
C THR A 37 -12.15 5.51 3.67
N LYS A 38 -12.69 5.37 2.46
CA LYS A 38 -14.04 4.86 2.19
C LYS A 38 -14.02 3.83 1.06
N ILE A 39 -14.74 2.72 1.26
CA ILE A 39 -15.01 1.71 0.24
C ILE A 39 -16.52 1.50 0.17
N VAL A 40 -17.04 1.46 -1.05
CA VAL A 40 -18.43 1.11 -1.35
C VAL A 40 -18.44 -0.22 -2.11
N THR A 41 -19.25 -1.16 -1.67
CA THR A 41 -19.44 -2.46 -2.34
C THR A 41 -20.90 -2.65 -2.68
N LEU A 42 -21.21 -2.79 -3.97
CA LEU A 42 -22.56 -3.13 -4.42
C LEU A 42 -22.88 -4.59 -4.04
N LYS A 43 -23.96 -4.80 -3.32
CA LYS A 43 -24.42 -6.12 -2.92
C LYS A 43 -25.35 -6.73 -3.96
N TRP A 44 -26.33 -5.96 -4.37
CA TRP A 44 -27.23 -6.31 -5.46
C TRP A 44 -27.90 -5.06 -6.02
N ALA A 45 -28.42 -5.15 -7.22
CA ALA A 45 -29.22 -4.13 -7.87
C ALA A 45 -30.39 -4.80 -8.60
N ASP A 46 -31.55 -4.22 -8.46
CA ASP A 46 -32.76 -4.53 -9.25
C ASP A 46 -33.12 -3.30 -10.06
N THR A 47 -32.74 -3.32 -11.34
CA THR A 47 -32.94 -2.20 -12.24
C THR A 47 -34.40 -2.06 -12.71
N ALA A 48 -35.21 -3.11 -12.56
CA ALA A 48 -36.64 -3.06 -12.96
C ALA A 48 -37.42 -2.18 -12.00
N ILE A 49 -37.05 -2.12 -10.73
CA ILE A 49 -37.71 -1.30 -9.71
C ILE A 49 -36.80 -0.21 -9.15
N ASP A 50 -35.70 0.12 -9.86
CA ASP A 50 -34.72 1.14 -9.48
C ASP A 50 -34.26 1.02 -8.03
N THR A 51 -33.92 -0.19 -7.60
CA THR A 51 -33.49 -0.44 -6.21
C THR A 51 -32.07 -1.02 -6.17
N TYR A 52 -31.20 -0.36 -5.44
CA TYR A 52 -29.79 -0.72 -5.23
C TYR A 52 -29.51 -0.97 -3.75
N CYS A 53 -28.68 -1.95 -3.47
CA CYS A 53 -28.22 -2.23 -2.10
C CYS A 53 -26.69 -2.27 -2.08
N TRP A 54 -26.11 -1.43 -1.25
CA TRP A 54 -24.64 -1.35 -1.12
C TRP A 54 -24.19 -1.31 0.32
N LEU A 55 -22.93 -1.64 0.54
CA LEU A 55 -22.26 -1.60 1.83
C LEU A 55 -21.18 -0.52 1.80
N GLU A 56 -21.30 0.46 2.68
CA GLU A 56 -20.23 1.44 2.93
C GLU A 56 -19.34 0.97 4.07
N THR A 57 -18.03 1.02 3.84
CA THR A 57 -17.01 0.64 4.82
C THR A 57 -16.02 1.77 5.00
N THR A 58 -15.98 2.34 6.20
CA THR A 58 -14.95 3.31 6.60
C THR A 58 -13.68 2.57 7.06
N THR A 59 -12.53 2.99 6.57
CA THR A 59 -11.24 2.33 6.80
C THR A 59 -10.38 3.05 7.86
N THR A 60 -10.89 4.08 8.51
CA THR A 60 -10.14 4.95 9.44
C THR A 60 -9.75 4.27 10.75
N SER A 61 -10.35 3.13 11.12
CA SER A 61 -10.01 2.41 12.34
C SER A 61 -8.65 1.70 12.25
N SER A 62 -7.81 1.84 13.27
CA SER A 62 -6.52 1.15 13.40
C SER A 62 -6.63 -0.35 13.76
N LYS A 63 -7.82 -0.86 14.03
CA LYS A 63 -8.05 -2.22 14.53
C LYS A 63 -7.83 -3.36 13.51
N SER A 64 -7.53 -3.06 12.26
CA SER A 64 -7.40 -4.06 11.18
C SER A 64 -6.02 -4.00 10.54
N LEU A 65 -4.96 -4.16 11.35
CA LEU A 65 -3.58 -4.25 10.88
C LEU A 65 -3.13 -5.71 10.82
N ASN A 66 -2.30 -6.03 9.85
CA ASN A 66 -1.55 -7.30 9.88
C ASN A 66 -0.28 -7.16 10.75
N ASN A 67 0.44 -8.26 10.97
CA ASN A 67 1.67 -8.27 11.78
C ASN A 67 2.77 -7.35 11.23
N ALA A 68 2.73 -7.02 9.95
CA ALA A 68 3.67 -6.10 9.31
C ALA A 68 3.22 -4.61 9.38
N GLY A 69 2.10 -4.30 10.03
CA GLY A 69 1.58 -2.95 10.21
C GLY A 69 0.77 -2.40 9.04
N TYR A 70 0.45 -3.21 8.02
CA TYR A 70 -0.39 -2.79 6.90
C TYR A 70 -1.87 -2.93 7.21
N LYS A 71 -2.65 -1.99 6.72
CA LYS A 71 -4.10 -1.98 6.88
C LYS A 71 -4.78 -3.04 6.01
N LEU A 72 -5.64 -3.84 6.64
CA LEU A 72 -6.46 -4.87 6.01
C LEU A 72 -7.89 -4.38 5.83
N ILE A 73 -8.51 -4.82 4.75
CA ILE A 73 -9.92 -4.59 4.45
C ILE A 73 -10.58 -5.88 3.96
N ALA A 74 -11.77 -6.19 4.46
CA ALA A 74 -12.57 -7.30 3.98
C ALA A 74 -13.60 -6.80 2.95
N ILE A 75 -13.53 -7.35 1.74
CA ILE A 75 -14.51 -7.14 0.67
C ILE A 75 -15.03 -8.52 0.27
N ASP A 76 -16.33 -8.72 0.40
CA ASP A 76 -17.00 -9.95 0.03
C ASP A 76 -16.31 -11.21 0.59
N GLN A 77 -16.09 -11.24 1.92
CA GLN A 77 -15.45 -12.29 2.71
C GLN A 77 -13.96 -12.53 2.41
N LYS A 78 -13.35 -11.81 1.47
CA LYS A 78 -11.92 -11.88 1.18
C LYS A 78 -11.19 -10.70 1.81
N ILE A 79 -9.97 -10.96 2.29
CA ILE A 79 -9.13 -9.96 2.94
C ILE A 79 -8.12 -9.42 1.93
N TYR A 80 -7.99 -8.11 1.88
CA TYR A 80 -7.08 -7.40 0.99
C TYR A 80 -6.23 -6.38 1.77
N LEU A 81 -5.05 -6.07 1.25
CA LEU A 81 -4.24 -4.95 1.73
C LEU A 81 -4.79 -3.64 1.15
N LEU A 82 -5.13 -2.68 2.02
CA LEU A 82 -5.82 -1.44 1.61
C LEU A 82 -4.98 -0.63 0.62
N HIS A 83 -3.68 -0.41 0.88
CA HIS A 83 -2.80 0.31 -0.05
C HIS A 83 -2.78 -0.29 -1.45
N ARG A 84 -2.81 -1.63 -1.57
CA ARG A 84 -2.85 -2.30 -2.88
C ARG A 84 -4.17 -2.08 -3.62
N ILE A 85 -5.29 -2.00 -2.89
CA ILE A 85 -6.60 -1.69 -3.47
C ILE A 85 -6.62 -0.26 -4.01
N VAL A 86 -6.15 0.70 -3.21
CA VAL A 86 -6.06 2.11 -3.63
C VAL A 86 -5.12 2.27 -4.82
N ALA A 87 -3.93 1.67 -4.76
CA ALA A 87 -2.98 1.73 -5.87
C ALA A 87 -3.56 1.12 -7.17
N LYS A 88 -4.25 -0.02 -7.10
CA LYS A 88 -4.92 -0.62 -8.28
C LYS A 88 -5.96 0.29 -8.91
N ALA A 89 -6.69 1.06 -8.12
CA ALA A 89 -7.75 1.93 -8.60
C ALA A 89 -7.23 3.29 -9.12
N TRP A 90 -6.18 3.81 -8.50
CA TRP A 90 -5.81 5.22 -8.66
C TRP A 90 -4.42 5.45 -9.25
N VAL A 91 -3.47 4.52 -9.06
CA VAL A 91 -2.08 4.69 -9.46
C VAL A 91 -1.80 3.88 -10.72
N SER A 92 -1.33 4.53 -11.77
CA SER A 92 -0.95 3.87 -13.04
C SER A 92 0.23 2.92 -12.83
N ASN A 93 0.18 1.73 -13.47
CA ASN A 93 1.24 0.72 -13.42
C ASN A 93 1.59 0.18 -14.82
N PRO A 94 2.11 1.02 -15.72
CA PRO A 94 2.39 0.60 -17.10
C PRO A 94 3.45 -0.49 -17.20
N ASN A 95 4.35 -0.56 -16.22
CA ASN A 95 5.44 -1.53 -16.17
C ASN A 95 5.08 -2.83 -15.42
N ASN A 96 3.83 -2.99 -14.96
CA ASN A 96 3.36 -4.14 -14.18
C ASN A 96 4.25 -4.45 -12.96
N TYR A 97 4.71 -3.44 -12.25
CA TYR A 97 5.51 -3.63 -11.04
C TYR A 97 4.70 -4.37 -9.96
N PRO A 98 5.33 -5.31 -9.24
CA PRO A 98 4.62 -6.21 -8.33
C PRO A 98 4.34 -5.63 -6.95
N GLU A 99 5.10 -4.63 -6.50
CA GLU A 99 5.01 -4.08 -5.15
C GLU A 99 4.44 -2.66 -5.14
N VAL A 100 3.80 -2.30 -4.03
CA VAL A 100 3.34 -0.93 -3.75
C VAL A 100 4.13 -0.41 -2.57
N ASN A 101 4.78 0.73 -2.76
CA ASN A 101 5.52 1.45 -1.73
C ASN A 101 4.69 2.63 -1.19
N HIS A 102 4.89 2.97 0.09
CA HIS A 102 4.45 4.23 0.70
C HIS A 102 5.61 5.22 0.61
N ILE A 103 5.44 6.30 -0.15
CA ILE A 103 6.50 7.27 -0.45
C ILE A 103 7.06 7.90 0.84
N ASP A 104 6.18 8.20 1.81
CA ASP A 104 6.53 8.74 3.13
C ASP A 104 6.99 7.67 4.15
N GLY A 105 7.01 6.39 3.77
CA GLY A 105 7.30 5.26 4.65
C GLY A 105 6.21 4.94 5.68
N ASN A 106 5.12 5.71 5.74
CA ASN A 106 4.02 5.49 6.68
C ASN A 106 2.97 4.53 6.11
N LYS A 107 2.96 3.29 6.58
CA LYS A 107 2.05 2.23 6.13
C LYS A 107 0.56 2.52 6.41
N LEU A 108 0.25 3.55 7.18
CA LEU A 108 -1.12 3.97 7.49
C LEU A 108 -1.63 5.08 6.56
N ASN A 109 -0.74 5.78 5.87
CA ASN A 109 -1.10 6.80 4.88
C ASN A 109 -1.37 6.15 3.51
N ASN A 110 -2.59 5.69 3.31
CA ASN A 110 -3.02 4.98 2.11
C ASN A 110 -3.62 5.90 1.04
N ASN A 111 -3.35 7.23 1.09
CA ASN A 111 -3.72 8.14 0.03
C ASN A 111 -2.98 7.77 -1.27
N ALA A 112 -3.67 7.78 -2.41
CA ALA A 112 -3.10 7.43 -3.70
C ALA A 112 -1.87 8.28 -4.07
N ASP A 113 -1.82 9.55 -3.67
CA ASP A 113 -0.68 10.45 -3.92
C ASP A 113 0.58 10.04 -3.13
N ASN A 114 0.43 9.21 -2.10
CA ASN A 114 1.50 8.65 -1.29
C ASN A 114 1.89 7.22 -1.71
N LEU A 115 1.27 6.68 -2.75
CA LEU A 115 1.50 5.30 -3.19
C LEU A 115 2.16 5.27 -4.57
N GLU A 116 3.12 4.38 -4.74
CA GLU A 116 3.77 4.13 -6.02
C GLU A 116 3.93 2.62 -6.26
N TRP A 117 3.78 2.20 -7.53
CA TRP A 117 4.16 0.85 -7.94
C TRP A 117 5.67 0.78 -8.14
N CYS A 118 6.29 -0.25 -7.61
CA CYS A 118 7.74 -0.38 -7.67
C CYS A 118 8.20 -1.84 -7.77
N THR A 119 9.49 -2.00 -8.07
CA THR A 119 10.16 -3.29 -7.97
C THR A 119 10.52 -3.60 -6.51
N ARG A 120 10.69 -4.90 -6.20
CA ARG A 120 11.15 -5.32 -4.86
C ARG A 120 12.47 -4.67 -4.47
N SER A 121 13.43 -4.60 -5.40
CA SER A 121 14.74 -4.00 -5.13
C SER A 121 14.64 -2.52 -4.79
N TYR A 122 13.78 -1.76 -5.48
CA TYR A 122 13.51 -0.37 -5.17
C TYR A 122 12.89 -0.23 -3.78
N ASN A 123 11.85 -1.02 -3.47
CA ASN A 123 11.13 -0.96 -2.21
C ASN A 123 12.06 -1.24 -1.01
N ILE A 124 12.95 -2.25 -1.15
CA ILE A 124 13.95 -2.56 -0.12
C ILE A 124 14.92 -1.39 0.06
N ARG A 125 15.46 -0.82 -1.02
CA ARG A 125 16.36 0.34 -0.94
C ARG A 125 15.69 1.55 -0.29
N HIS A 126 14.45 1.83 -0.65
CA HIS A 126 13.66 2.90 -0.04
C HIS A 126 13.49 2.68 1.47
N ALA A 127 13.17 1.45 1.89
CA ALA A 127 13.04 1.12 3.31
C ALA A 127 14.33 1.33 4.10
N TYR A 128 15.48 0.99 3.55
CA TYR A 128 16.79 1.25 4.18
C TYR A 128 17.15 2.74 4.20
N ALA A 129 16.92 3.44 3.10
CA ALA A 129 17.21 4.87 2.99
C ALA A 129 16.40 5.72 4.00
N ASN A 130 15.20 5.25 4.37
CA ASN A 130 14.33 5.91 5.34
C ASN A 130 14.43 5.32 6.76
N GLY A 131 15.40 4.44 7.01
CA GLY A 131 15.60 3.84 8.35
C GLY A 131 14.48 2.89 8.79
N LEU A 132 13.59 2.47 7.87
CA LEU A 132 12.48 1.57 8.15
C LEU A 132 12.93 0.11 8.31
N GLN A 133 14.13 -0.19 7.82
CA GLN A 133 14.80 -1.48 8.01
C GLN A 133 16.27 -1.23 8.34
N THR A 134 16.83 -2.09 9.20
CA THR A 134 18.25 -2.11 9.54
C THR A 134 18.87 -3.42 9.05
N HIS A 135 20.08 -3.37 8.53
CA HIS A 135 20.88 -4.56 8.20
C HIS A 135 21.38 -5.21 9.51
N THR A 136 20.51 -5.96 10.16
CA THR A 136 20.92 -6.77 11.30
C THR A 136 20.91 -8.25 10.92
N HIS A 137 22.09 -8.87 10.88
CA HIS A 137 22.19 -10.33 10.85
C HIS A 137 22.32 -10.85 12.28
N THR A 138 21.43 -11.73 12.66
CA THR A 138 21.56 -12.48 13.92
C THR A 138 22.39 -13.72 13.67
N TYR A 139 23.61 -13.75 14.14
CA TYR A 139 24.45 -14.95 14.16
C TYR A 139 24.57 -15.44 15.62
N LYS A 140 24.12 -16.68 15.89
CA LYS A 140 24.16 -17.30 17.24
C LYS A 140 23.56 -16.41 18.35
N GLY A 141 22.41 -15.75 18.07
CA GLY A 141 21.69 -14.94 19.07
C GLY A 141 22.32 -13.57 19.39
N ARG A 142 23.33 -13.11 18.65
CA ARG A 142 23.90 -11.78 18.76
C ARG A 142 23.62 -10.98 17.50
N TYR A 143 23.18 -9.72 17.67
CA TYR A 143 23.06 -8.78 16.57
C TYR A 143 24.45 -8.30 16.15
N VAL A 144 24.85 -8.59 14.91
CA VAL A 144 26.13 -8.11 14.33
C VAL A 144 25.77 -7.22 13.14
N LYS A 145 26.29 -6.00 13.11
CA LYS A 145 26.23 -5.19 11.88
C LYS A 145 27.04 -5.92 10.81
N SER A 146 26.40 -6.33 9.71
CA SER A 146 27.13 -6.89 8.59
C SER A 146 27.93 -5.79 7.88
N THR A 147 29.18 -6.06 7.63
CA THR A 147 30.02 -5.22 6.76
C THR A 147 30.16 -5.88 5.41
N SER A 148 30.06 -5.10 4.35
CA SER A 148 30.39 -5.54 2.98
C SER A 148 31.65 -4.85 2.51
N THR A 149 32.38 -5.52 1.63
CA THR A 149 33.54 -4.90 0.97
C THR A 149 33.06 -4.03 -0.17
N TYR A 150 33.34 -2.76 -0.11
CA TYR A 150 33.14 -1.81 -1.20
C TYR A 150 34.44 -1.60 -1.97
N THR A 151 34.36 -1.65 -3.29
CA THR A 151 35.48 -1.35 -4.18
C THR A 151 35.24 0.03 -4.81
N ALA A 152 36.10 0.99 -4.50
CA ALA A 152 36.05 2.32 -5.09
C ALA A 152 36.49 2.28 -6.58
N PRO A 153 36.19 3.33 -7.38
CA PRO A 153 36.57 3.39 -8.79
C PRO A 153 38.08 3.31 -9.03
N ASP A 154 38.91 3.66 -8.04
CA ASP A 154 40.38 3.55 -8.05
C ASP A 154 40.87 2.14 -7.69
N GLY A 155 39.99 1.18 -7.45
CA GLY A 155 40.33 -0.20 -7.07
C GLY A 155 40.53 -0.42 -5.57
N THR A 156 40.45 0.62 -4.74
CA THR A 156 40.62 0.50 -3.29
C THR A 156 39.44 -0.27 -2.68
N GLN A 157 39.73 -1.27 -1.85
CA GLN A 157 38.75 -2.07 -1.14
C GLN A 157 38.64 -1.64 0.32
N THR A 158 37.44 -1.27 0.75
CA THR A 158 37.17 -0.88 2.14
C THR A 158 35.99 -1.70 2.68
N LYS A 159 36.16 -2.28 3.87
CA LYS A 159 35.06 -2.91 4.60
C LYS A 159 34.26 -1.83 5.32
N MET A 160 32.99 -1.70 4.99
CA MET A 160 32.10 -0.73 5.61
C MET A 160 30.70 -1.30 5.79
N THR A 161 29.93 -0.71 6.70
CA THR A 161 28.51 -0.99 6.83
C THR A 161 27.76 -0.36 5.66
N TYR A 162 26.55 -0.85 5.39
CA TYR A 162 25.72 -0.29 4.34
C TYR A 162 25.37 1.18 4.60
N ASP A 163 25.20 1.57 5.86
CA ASP A 163 24.93 2.97 6.25
C ASP A 163 26.12 3.89 5.94
N GLU A 164 27.33 3.43 6.18
CA GLU A 164 28.58 4.14 5.80
C GLU A 164 28.70 4.27 4.28
N TYR A 165 28.39 3.22 3.52
CA TYR A 165 28.36 3.27 2.06
C TYR A 165 27.35 4.30 1.54
N LEU A 166 26.13 4.34 2.10
CA LEU A 166 25.10 5.32 1.71
C LEU A 166 25.51 6.75 2.02
N ASN A 167 26.18 6.99 3.16
CA ASN A 167 26.67 8.31 3.52
C ASN A 167 27.76 8.82 2.55
N ILE A 168 28.67 7.95 2.13
CA ILE A 168 29.68 8.29 1.12
C ILE A 168 28.99 8.66 -0.19
N ARG A 169 28.00 7.88 -0.62
CA ARG A 169 27.30 8.11 -1.89
C ARG A 169 26.44 9.38 -1.90
N ARG A 170 25.89 9.79 -0.75
CA ARG A 170 25.14 11.06 -0.61
C ARG A 170 26.01 12.30 -0.69
N ASN A 171 27.27 12.18 -0.30
CA ASN A 171 28.21 13.30 -0.26
C ASN A 171 29.03 13.46 -1.56
N HIS A 172 28.78 12.60 -2.57
CA HIS A 172 29.48 12.60 -3.87
C HIS A 172 28.54 12.82 -5.06
N ILE A 173 27.31 13.40 -4.83
CA ILE A 173 26.39 13.85 -5.88
C ILE A 173 26.25 15.36 -5.80
#